data_b867f2610b35fa28d99808d739bda1e9
#
_entry.id   b867f2610b35fa28d99808d739bda1e9
#
_cell.length_a   1.000
_cell.length_b   1.000
_cell.length_c   1.000
_cell.angle_alpha   90.00
_cell.angle_beta   90.00
_cell.angle_gamma   90.00
#
_symmetry.space_group_name_H-M   'P 1'
#
loop_
_entity.id
_entity.type
_entity.pdbx_description
1 polymer ?
#
loop_
_entity_poly.entity_id
_entity_poly.type
_entity_poly.pdbx_seq_one_letter_code
_entity_poly.pdbx_strand_id
1 'polypeptide(L)'
;MRGSPFEMKTLIVNNYHSDAEKKIEPYVKLVSQFSQCKVEKAANLHQDFDLFSYDAVILSGSPGLISHGIYLKRLFAFVKNLKIPTLGICYGHQMLAFAYGAEIQTGKRIEGYETVKLFDFQDLFKDMPKEIVVVENHKEYVALESLPKTEFILTAESASCPVEAIRHSRLPLFGTQFHFERSGEIGERIMANFYNNVVKKHLR
;
A
#
# COMPACT_ATOMS: atom_id res chain seq x y z
N MET A 1 23.80 -5.17 12.14
CA MET A 1 22.98 -5.85 11.13
C MET A 1 21.73 -6.39 11.81
N ARG A 2 20.59 -5.73 11.66
CA ARG A 2 19.29 -6.28 12.07
C ARG A 2 18.83 -7.20 10.94
N GLY A 3 18.87 -8.51 11.11
CA GLY A 3 18.73 -9.45 9.99
C GLY A 3 17.77 -10.62 10.19
N SER A 4 17.19 -10.79 11.36
CA SER A 4 16.18 -11.83 11.62
C SER A 4 14.78 -11.25 11.40
N PRO A 5 13.79 -12.00 10.83
CA PRO A 5 12.40 -11.54 10.74
C PRO A 5 11.78 -11.20 12.11
N PHE A 6 12.36 -11.70 13.20
CA PHE A 6 11.94 -11.38 14.57
C PHE A 6 12.51 -10.05 15.11
N GLU A 7 13.41 -9.38 14.37
CA GLU A 7 13.99 -8.09 14.77
C GLU A 7 13.35 -6.91 14.06
N MET A 8 12.71 -7.12 12.90
CA MET A 8 12.01 -6.05 12.16
C MET A 8 10.65 -5.78 12.78
N LYS A 9 10.23 -4.52 12.79
CA LYS A 9 8.95 -4.08 13.33
C LYS A 9 8.17 -3.25 12.31
N THR A 10 6.94 -3.66 12.03
CA THR A 10 6.07 -3.00 11.07
C THR A 10 4.87 -2.38 11.74
N LEU A 11 4.63 -1.10 11.43
CA LEU A 11 3.38 -0.42 11.77
C LEU A 11 2.33 -0.73 10.71
N ILE A 12 1.22 -1.33 11.11
CA ILE A 12 0.04 -1.51 10.26
C ILE A 12 -0.99 -0.44 10.62
N VAL A 13 -1.24 0.48 9.70
CA VAL A 13 -2.25 1.53 9.83
C VAL A 13 -3.61 0.97 9.44
N ASN A 14 -4.49 0.84 10.41
CA ASN A 14 -5.84 0.33 10.21
C ASN A 14 -6.80 1.48 9.86
N ASN A 15 -7.18 1.54 8.58
CA ASN A 15 -8.11 2.55 8.03
C ASN A 15 -9.59 2.12 8.11
N TYR A 16 -9.89 0.94 8.64
CA TYR A 16 -11.26 0.47 8.79
C TYR A 16 -11.92 1.07 10.04
N HIS A 17 -13.18 1.51 9.90
CA HIS A 17 -13.99 2.07 10.99
C HIS A 17 -14.97 1.04 11.59
N SER A 18 -15.48 0.11 10.78
CA SER A 18 -16.36 -0.99 11.18
C SER A 18 -15.71 -2.33 10.94
N ASP A 19 -15.95 -3.29 11.83
CA ASP A 19 -15.33 -4.64 11.79
C ASP A 19 -13.80 -4.57 11.64
N ALA A 20 -13.21 -3.54 12.23
CA ALA A 20 -11.83 -3.15 12.00
C ALA A 20 -10.83 -4.27 12.37
N GLU A 21 -11.12 -5.03 13.42
CA GLU A 21 -10.29 -6.16 13.86
C GLU A 21 -10.31 -7.32 12.85
N LYS A 22 -11.51 -7.69 12.38
CA LYS A 22 -11.67 -8.75 11.37
C LYS A 22 -11.06 -8.39 10.03
N LYS A 23 -11.26 -7.13 9.59
CA LYS A 23 -10.78 -6.66 8.28
C LYS A 23 -9.28 -6.46 8.22
N ILE A 24 -8.61 -6.19 9.34
CA ILE A 24 -7.15 -6.04 9.39
C ILE A 24 -6.42 -7.38 9.53
N GLU A 25 -7.10 -8.45 9.92
CA GLU A 25 -6.51 -9.76 10.15
C GLU A 25 -5.71 -10.31 8.96
N PRO A 26 -6.18 -10.26 7.68
CA PRO A 26 -5.38 -10.70 6.53
C PRO A 26 -4.04 -9.97 6.39
N TYR A 27 -4.00 -8.68 6.70
CA TYR A 27 -2.77 -7.87 6.69
C TYR A 27 -1.81 -8.34 7.78
N VAL A 28 -2.31 -8.50 9.01
CA VAL A 28 -1.51 -8.98 10.14
C VAL A 28 -0.96 -10.37 9.85
N LYS A 29 -1.80 -11.30 9.37
CA LYS A 29 -1.40 -12.67 9.02
C LYS A 29 -0.28 -12.69 7.98
N LEU A 30 -0.36 -11.86 6.96
CA LEU A 30 0.65 -11.80 5.90
C LEU A 30 1.94 -11.16 6.39
N VAL A 31 1.85 -10.00 7.05
CA VAL A 31 3.00 -9.22 7.55
C VAL A 31 3.76 -9.95 8.65
N SER A 32 3.07 -10.69 9.53
CA SER A 32 3.68 -11.42 10.66
C SER A 32 4.61 -12.55 10.24
N GLN A 33 4.57 -12.97 8.98
CA GLN A 33 5.54 -13.93 8.42
C GLN A 33 6.94 -13.30 8.24
N PHE A 34 7.03 -11.96 8.22
CA PHE A 34 8.27 -11.23 7.92
C PHE A 34 8.74 -10.30 9.04
N SER A 35 7.86 -9.85 9.93
CA SER A 35 8.19 -8.89 10.98
C SER A 35 7.21 -8.97 12.16
N GLN A 36 7.60 -8.38 13.28
CA GLN A 36 6.66 -8.08 14.37
C GLN A 36 5.69 -6.98 13.91
N CYS A 37 4.40 -7.15 14.23
CA CYS A 37 3.35 -6.21 13.82
C CYS A 37 2.84 -5.40 15.01
N LYS A 38 2.70 -4.08 14.81
CA LYS A 38 1.91 -3.20 15.66
C LYS A 38 0.78 -2.61 14.82
N VAL A 39 -0.45 -2.85 15.22
CA VAL A 39 -1.63 -2.26 14.57
C VAL A 39 -2.01 -0.98 15.30
N GLU A 40 -2.13 0.12 14.54
CA GLU A 40 -2.65 1.39 15.04
C GLU A 40 -3.85 1.84 14.21
N LYS A 41 -4.86 2.41 14.88
CA LYS A 41 -5.99 3.04 14.18
C LYS A 41 -5.52 4.30 13.47
N ALA A 42 -5.94 4.50 12.23
CA ALA A 42 -5.62 5.71 11.46
C ALA A 42 -5.98 7.00 12.21
N ALA A 43 -7.03 6.95 13.04
CA ALA A 43 -7.44 8.06 13.88
C ALA A 43 -6.41 8.51 14.94
N ASN A 44 -5.45 7.66 15.30
CA ASN A 44 -4.41 7.98 16.28
C ASN A 44 -3.16 8.59 15.62
N LEU A 45 -3.07 8.59 14.29
CA LEU A 45 -1.89 9.05 13.57
C LEU A 45 -1.96 10.55 13.24
N HIS A 46 -0.82 11.20 13.35
CA HIS A 46 -0.60 12.61 13.03
C HIS A 46 0.85 12.79 12.55
N GLN A 47 1.19 13.96 12.03
CA GLN A 47 2.50 14.23 11.42
C GLN A 47 3.70 13.95 12.34
N ASP A 48 3.53 14.10 13.66
CA ASP A 48 4.58 13.94 14.67
C ASP A 48 4.53 12.55 15.34
N PHE A 49 3.81 11.58 14.74
CA PHE A 49 3.79 10.21 15.24
C PHE A 49 5.18 9.60 15.15
N ASP A 50 5.66 9.04 16.27
CA ASP A 50 7.01 8.49 16.35
C ASP A 50 7.13 7.17 15.55
N LEU A 51 7.87 7.24 14.46
CA LEU A 51 8.20 6.10 13.59
C LEU A 51 9.57 5.48 13.89
N PHE A 52 10.33 6.01 14.84
CA PHE A 52 11.72 5.60 15.08
C PHE A 52 11.87 4.11 15.39
N SER A 53 10.88 3.51 16.01
CA SER A 53 10.89 2.08 16.36
C SER A 53 10.39 1.15 15.25
N TYR A 54 10.03 1.68 14.08
CA TYR A 54 9.48 0.89 12.98
C TYR A 54 10.42 0.87 11.78
N ASP A 55 10.50 -0.28 11.13
CA ASP A 55 11.30 -0.51 9.92
C ASP A 55 10.45 -0.41 8.65
N ALA A 56 9.13 -0.54 8.78
CA ALA A 56 8.18 -0.43 7.68
C ALA A 56 6.79 0.04 8.13
N VAL A 57 6.01 0.55 7.18
CA VAL A 57 4.59 0.91 7.35
C VAL A 57 3.75 0.21 6.30
N ILE A 58 2.62 -0.37 6.71
CA ILE A 58 1.56 -0.85 5.82
C ILE A 58 0.33 0.03 6.03
N LEU A 59 -0.19 0.62 4.96
CA LEU A 59 -1.44 1.37 4.96
C LEU A 59 -2.55 0.47 4.42
N SER A 60 -3.51 0.07 5.24
CA SER A 60 -4.57 -0.85 4.85
C SER A 60 -5.59 -0.22 3.89
N GLY A 61 -6.41 -1.06 3.28
CA GLY A 61 -7.65 -0.66 2.62
C GLY A 61 -8.65 0.00 3.57
N SER A 62 -9.72 0.56 3.00
CA SER A 62 -10.86 1.13 3.71
C SER A 62 -12.06 1.21 2.76
N PRO A 63 -13.30 1.15 3.26
CA PRO A 63 -14.49 1.52 2.48
C PRO A 63 -14.65 3.06 2.33
N GLY A 64 -13.76 3.85 2.90
CA GLY A 64 -13.76 5.31 2.79
C GLY A 64 -13.56 5.78 1.36
N LEU A 65 -14.13 6.97 1.03
CA LEU A 65 -14.05 7.59 -0.27
C LEU A 65 -13.28 8.91 -0.17
N ILE A 66 -12.11 8.97 -0.77
CA ILE A 66 -11.26 10.17 -0.75
C ILE A 66 -11.86 11.28 -1.61
N SER A 67 -12.41 10.95 -2.78
CA SER A 67 -13.01 11.94 -3.71
C SER A 67 -14.19 12.68 -3.11
N HIS A 68 -14.85 12.08 -2.11
CA HIS A 68 -15.98 12.71 -1.38
C HIS A 68 -15.53 13.58 -0.19
N GLY A 69 -14.24 13.77 0.01
CA GLY A 69 -13.70 14.55 1.13
C GLY A 69 -13.84 13.89 2.50
N ILE A 70 -14.21 12.62 2.54
CA ILE A 70 -14.37 11.84 3.77
C ILE A 70 -13.02 11.22 4.14
N TYR A 71 -12.16 12.01 4.75
CA TYR A 71 -10.85 11.57 5.19
C TYR A 71 -10.32 12.37 6.39
N LEU A 72 -9.36 11.81 7.09
CA LEU A 72 -8.71 12.46 8.22
C LEU A 72 -7.52 13.31 7.72
N LYS A 73 -7.65 14.63 7.65
CA LYS A 73 -6.59 15.55 7.17
C LYS A 73 -5.24 15.32 7.85
N ARG A 74 -5.23 15.04 9.18
CA ARG A 74 -4.00 14.74 9.93
C ARG A 74 -3.29 13.48 9.43
N LEU A 75 -4.04 12.48 8.93
CA LEU A 75 -3.48 11.25 8.39
C LEU A 75 -2.72 11.52 7.08
N PHE A 76 -3.19 12.46 6.25
CA PHE A 76 -2.45 12.87 5.05
C PHE A 76 -1.14 13.57 5.40
N ALA A 77 -1.11 14.39 6.44
CA ALA A 77 0.12 14.99 6.93
C ALA A 77 1.12 13.91 7.42
N PHE A 78 0.63 12.88 8.14
CA PHE A 78 1.44 11.71 8.49
C PHE A 78 1.99 11.01 7.25
N VAL A 79 1.14 10.68 6.27
CA VAL A 79 1.53 9.99 5.03
C VAL A 79 2.55 10.79 4.23
N LYS A 80 2.40 12.10 4.13
CA LYS A 80 3.34 12.99 3.42
C LYS A 80 4.73 13.01 4.06
N ASN A 81 4.82 12.75 5.35
CA ASN A 81 6.07 12.73 6.10
C ASN A 81 6.76 11.35 6.11
N LEU A 82 6.16 10.32 5.53
CA LEU A 82 6.77 8.99 5.48
C LEU A 82 8.07 8.99 4.67
N LYS A 83 9.14 8.47 5.26
CA LYS A 83 10.47 8.34 4.65
C LYS A 83 11.01 6.91 4.76
N ILE A 84 10.35 6.05 5.53
CA ILE A 84 10.69 4.65 5.69
C ILE A 84 9.88 3.78 4.71
N PRO A 85 10.30 2.54 4.44
CA PRO A 85 9.59 1.60 3.59
C PRO A 85 8.10 1.56 3.89
N THR A 86 7.28 1.89 2.90
CA THR A 86 5.83 1.98 3.04
C THR A 86 5.13 1.33 1.86
N LEU A 87 4.12 0.52 2.16
CA LEU A 87 3.26 -0.12 1.16
C LEU A 87 1.78 0.17 1.47
N GLY A 88 1.14 0.92 0.56
CA GLY A 88 -0.29 1.22 0.62
C GLY A 88 -1.11 0.23 -0.20
N ILE A 89 -2.25 -0.22 0.32
CA ILE A 89 -3.14 -1.19 -0.31
C ILE A 89 -4.52 -0.58 -0.47
N CYS A 90 -5.05 -0.58 -1.70
CA CYS A 90 -6.35 -0.03 -2.06
C CYS A 90 -6.51 1.43 -1.57
N TYR A 91 -7.26 1.69 -0.52
CA TYR A 91 -7.37 3.01 0.09
C TYR A 91 -6.00 3.58 0.50
N GLY A 92 -5.10 2.76 1.04
CA GLY A 92 -3.73 3.15 1.39
C GLY A 92 -2.89 3.58 0.17
N HIS A 93 -3.07 2.94 -0.98
CA HIS A 93 -2.49 3.33 -2.25
C HIS A 93 -3.02 4.70 -2.72
N GLN A 94 -4.35 4.87 -2.68
CA GLN A 94 -5.00 6.13 -3.02
C GLN A 94 -4.55 7.27 -2.09
N MET A 95 -4.41 7.00 -0.79
CA MET A 95 -3.87 7.96 0.18
C MET A 95 -2.46 8.42 -0.15
N LEU A 96 -1.55 7.49 -0.51
CA LEU A 96 -0.20 7.83 -0.93
C LEU A 96 -0.22 8.76 -2.15
N ALA A 97 -0.92 8.36 -3.21
CA ALA A 97 -1.01 9.15 -4.43
C ALA A 97 -1.61 10.55 -4.17
N PHE A 98 -2.73 10.61 -3.44
CA PHE A 98 -3.42 11.85 -3.11
C PHE A 98 -2.58 12.80 -2.25
N ALA A 99 -1.87 12.28 -1.25
CA ALA A 99 -0.98 13.08 -0.40
C ALA A 99 0.15 13.76 -1.20
N TYR A 100 0.50 13.21 -2.36
CA TYR A 100 1.50 13.75 -3.28
C TYR A 100 0.90 14.53 -4.46
N GLY A 101 -0.41 14.76 -4.47
CA GLY A 101 -1.08 15.65 -5.42
C GLY A 101 -1.81 14.95 -6.58
N ALA A 102 -1.94 13.63 -6.55
CA ALA A 102 -2.81 12.93 -7.51
C ALA A 102 -4.29 13.23 -7.23
N GLU A 103 -5.10 13.10 -8.26
CA GLU A 103 -6.56 13.16 -8.18
C GLU A 103 -7.13 11.74 -8.01
N ILE A 104 -8.16 11.62 -7.19
CA ILE A 104 -8.89 10.36 -7.01
C ILE A 104 -10.24 10.45 -7.69
N GLN A 105 -10.53 9.50 -8.55
CA GLN A 105 -11.78 9.44 -9.31
C GLN A 105 -12.66 8.29 -8.80
N THR A 106 -13.97 8.50 -8.88
CA THR A 106 -14.99 7.47 -8.62
C THR A 106 -15.43 6.84 -9.93
N GLY A 107 -15.37 5.50 -10.00
CA GLY A 107 -15.84 4.72 -11.15
C GLY A 107 -16.95 3.73 -10.79
N LYS A 108 -17.10 2.73 -11.63
CA LYS A 108 -17.89 1.55 -11.30
C LYS A 108 -17.15 0.74 -10.22
N ARG A 109 -17.93 0.06 -9.35
CA ARG A 109 -17.34 -0.87 -8.39
C ARG A 109 -16.70 -2.04 -9.14
N ILE A 110 -15.45 -2.29 -8.87
CA ILE A 110 -14.69 -3.46 -9.31
C ILE A 110 -14.60 -4.42 -8.13
N GLU A 111 -14.97 -5.68 -8.33
CA GLU A 111 -14.97 -6.69 -7.28
C GLU A 111 -14.73 -8.07 -7.90
N GLY A 112 -13.87 -8.87 -7.28
CA GLY A 112 -13.55 -10.22 -7.74
C GLY A 112 -12.09 -10.35 -8.18
N TYR A 113 -11.83 -11.26 -9.12
CA TYR A 113 -10.49 -11.48 -9.65
C TYR A 113 -10.28 -10.67 -10.93
N GLU A 114 -9.13 -10.04 -11.03
CA GLU A 114 -8.72 -9.25 -12.19
C GLU A 114 -7.30 -9.65 -12.62
N THR A 115 -7.04 -9.58 -13.92
CA THR A 115 -5.69 -9.74 -14.47
C THR A 115 -5.01 -8.38 -14.55
N VAL A 116 -3.91 -8.23 -13.83
CA VAL A 116 -3.10 -7.02 -13.76
C VAL A 116 -1.80 -7.23 -14.52
N LYS A 117 -1.46 -6.29 -15.41
CA LYS A 117 -0.23 -6.24 -16.19
C LYS A 117 0.82 -5.42 -15.47
N LEU A 118 1.99 -6.01 -15.24
CA LEU A 118 3.13 -5.39 -14.57
C LEU A 118 4.10 -4.78 -15.58
N PHE A 119 4.67 -3.61 -15.25
CA PHE A 119 5.65 -2.89 -16.10
C PHE A 119 7.02 -2.75 -15.44
N ASP A 120 7.08 -2.75 -14.09
CA ASP A 120 8.30 -2.59 -13.33
C ASP A 120 8.61 -3.88 -12.56
N PHE A 121 9.71 -4.52 -12.92
CA PHE A 121 10.16 -5.77 -12.32
C PHE A 121 11.31 -5.57 -11.33
N GLN A 122 11.43 -4.37 -10.80
CA GLN A 122 12.30 -4.07 -9.68
C GLN A 122 11.53 -4.23 -8.37
N ASP A 123 12.22 -4.20 -7.27
CA ASP A 123 11.68 -4.14 -5.91
C ASP A 123 10.42 -5.00 -5.69
N LEU A 124 9.21 -4.41 -5.75
CA LEU A 124 7.95 -5.05 -5.36
C LEU A 124 7.56 -6.24 -6.28
N PHE A 125 7.82 -6.12 -7.58
CA PHE A 125 7.44 -7.14 -8.58
C PHE A 125 8.64 -7.91 -9.14
N LYS A 126 9.76 -7.90 -8.43
CA LYS A 126 10.95 -8.63 -8.83
C LYS A 126 10.65 -10.13 -9.00
N ASP A 127 11.12 -10.68 -10.13
CA ASP A 127 10.97 -12.09 -10.50
C ASP A 127 9.50 -12.57 -10.57
N MET A 128 8.54 -11.66 -10.79
CA MET A 128 7.14 -11.97 -11.02
C MET A 128 6.82 -12.09 -12.52
N PRO A 129 5.76 -12.82 -12.92
CA PRO A 129 5.32 -12.86 -14.30
C PRO A 129 4.80 -11.48 -14.77
N LYS A 130 4.73 -11.27 -16.08
CA LYS A 130 4.21 -10.00 -16.64
C LYS A 130 2.74 -9.73 -16.33
N GLU A 131 1.97 -10.77 -16.09
CA GLU A 131 0.56 -10.70 -15.72
C GLU A 131 0.33 -11.54 -14.46
N ILE A 132 -0.45 -10.99 -13.54
CA ILE A 132 -0.86 -11.64 -12.29
C ILE A 132 -2.36 -11.56 -12.14
N VAL A 133 -2.95 -12.56 -11.46
CA VAL A 133 -4.36 -12.55 -11.10
C VAL A 133 -4.48 -12.19 -9.63
N VAL A 134 -5.22 -11.15 -9.32
CA VAL A 134 -5.35 -10.58 -7.97
C VAL A 134 -6.80 -10.30 -7.60
N VAL A 135 -7.07 -10.07 -6.33
CA VAL A 135 -8.40 -9.73 -5.82
C VAL A 135 -8.58 -8.22 -5.84
N GLU A 136 -9.69 -7.77 -6.46
CA GLU A 136 -10.13 -6.39 -6.46
C GLU A 136 -11.36 -6.17 -5.58
N ASN A 137 -11.41 -5.01 -4.94
CA ASN A 137 -12.61 -4.53 -4.27
C ASN A 137 -12.52 -3.01 -4.05
N HIS A 138 -12.76 -2.24 -5.11
CA HIS A 138 -12.70 -0.79 -5.02
C HIS A 138 -13.76 -0.11 -5.89
N LYS A 139 -14.00 1.17 -5.66
CA LYS A 139 -14.86 2.04 -6.44
C LYS A 139 -14.11 3.31 -6.88
N GLU A 140 -13.11 3.69 -6.10
CA GLU A 140 -12.22 4.80 -6.41
C GLU A 140 -10.87 4.27 -6.91
N TYR A 141 -10.20 5.09 -7.71
CA TYR A 141 -8.88 4.83 -8.25
C TYR A 141 -8.12 6.14 -8.49
N VAL A 142 -6.81 6.05 -8.62
CA VAL A 142 -5.94 7.19 -8.96
C VAL A 142 -6.14 7.55 -10.43
N ALA A 143 -6.44 8.81 -10.71
CA ALA A 143 -6.56 9.32 -12.08
C ALA A 143 -5.19 9.31 -12.77
N LEU A 144 -5.05 8.56 -13.86
CA LEU A 144 -3.80 8.39 -14.59
C LEU A 144 -3.20 9.72 -15.05
N GLU A 145 -4.04 10.62 -15.54
CA GLU A 145 -3.67 11.95 -16.03
C GLU A 145 -3.12 12.88 -14.93
N SER A 146 -3.40 12.55 -13.66
CA SER A 146 -2.88 13.30 -12.52
C SER A 146 -1.53 12.77 -12.02
N LEU A 147 -1.19 11.53 -12.35
CA LEU A 147 0.03 10.88 -11.85
C LEU A 147 1.33 11.64 -12.21
N PRO A 148 1.47 12.23 -13.42
CA PRO A 148 2.66 13.04 -13.76
C PRO A 148 2.87 14.30 -12.90
N LYS A 149 1.83 14.75 -12.18
CA LYS A 149 1.93 15.88 -11.22
C LYS A 149 2.56 15.46 -9.89
N THR A 150 2.74 14.16 -9.69
CA THR A 150 3.31 13.56 -8.49
C THR A 150 4.74 13.08 -8.74
N GLU A 151 5.40 12.59 -7.70
CA GLU A 151 6.70 11.89 -7.84
C GLU A 151 6.51 10.36 -7.96
N PHE A 152 5.28 9.89 -8.21
CA PHE A 152 5.00 8.47 -8.42
C PHE A 152 5.11 8.05 -9.88
N ILE A 153 5.57 6.83 -10.09
CA ILE A 153 5.73 6.16 -11.37
C ILE A 153 4.71 5.02 -11.40
N LEU A 154 3.99 4.90 -12.53
CA LEU A 154 3.10 3.78 -12.80
C LEU A 154 3.90 2.49 -12.94
N THR A 155 3.48 1.43 -12.24
CA THR A 155 4.16 0.14 -12.25
C THR A 155 3.25 -1.03 -12.64
N ALA A 156 1.93 -0.83 -12.66
CA ALA A 156 0.95 -1.81 -13.14
C ALA A 156 -0.36 -1.17 -13.55
N GLU A 157 -1.08 -1.82 -14.48
CA GLU A 157 -2.42 -1.46 -14.97
C GLU A 157 -3.30 -2.69 -15.14
N SER A 158 -4.61 -2.51 -15.21
CA SER A 158 -5.58 -3.53 -15.65
C SER A 158 -6.58 -2.95 -16.67
N ALA A 159 -7.46 -3.80 -17.20
CA ALA A 159 -8.52 -3.37 -18.09
C ALA A 159 -9.55 -2.45 -17.40
N SER A 160 -9.72 -2.63 -16.08
CA SER A 160 -10.71 -1.90 -15.28
C SER A 160 -10.13 -0.73 -14.48
N CYS A 161 -8.81 -0.70 -14.25
CA CYS A 161 -8.13 0.33 -13.49
C CYS A 161 -6.78 0.73 -14.14
N PRO A 162 -6.63 1.99 -14.55
CA PRO A 162 -5.43 2.45 -15.25
C PRO A 162 -4.21 2.61 -14.34
N VAL A 163 -4.39 2.65 -13.02
CA VAL A 163 -3.32 2.80 -12.02
C VAL A 163 -3.47 1.73 -10.93
N GLU A 164 -3.02 0.54 -11.25
CA GLU A 164 -3.07 -0.61 -10.34
C GLU A 164 -1.92 -0.63 -9.34
N ALA A 165 -0.77 -0.11 -9.72
CA ALA A 165 0.34 0.02 -8.79
C ALA A 165 1.23 1.22 -9.12
N ILE A 166 1.81 1.77 -8.05
CA ILE A 166 2.74 2.90 -8.12
C ILE A 166 3.95 2.66 -7.22
N ARG A 167 5.08 3.28 -7.59
CA ARG A 167 6.21 3.48 -6.71
C ARG A 167 6.67 4.94 -6.75
N HIS A 168 7.15 5.44 -5.64
CA HIS A 168 7.77 6.77 -5.62
C HIS A 168 9.16 6.72 -6.28
N SER A 169 9.53 7.75 -7.02
CA SER A 169 10.77 7.80 -7.80
C SER A 169 12.05 7.77 -6.94
N ARG A 170 11.98 8.27 -5.70
CA ARG A 170 13.14 8.44 -4.80
C ARG A 170 12.96 7.86 -3.40
N LEU A 171 11.72 7.83 -2.89
CA LEU A 171 11.42 7.33 -1.54
C LEU A 171 10.97 5.87 -1.62
N PRO A 172 11.14 5.07 -0.55
CA PRO A 172 10.72 3.68 -0.52
C PRO A 172 9.20 3.54 -0.28
N LEU A 173 8.40 4.26 -1.09
CA LEU A 173 6.94 4.29 -0.99
C LEU A 173 6.34 3.57 -2.20
N PHE A 174 5.47 2.61 -1.93
CA PHE A 174 4.80 1.77 -2.93
C PHE A 174 3.30 1.70 -2.66
N GLY A 175 2.52 1.48 -3.70
CA GLY A 175 1.09 1.29 -3.56
C GLY A 175 0.53 0.32 -4.58
N THR A 176 -0.46 -0.49 -4.18
CA THR A 176 -1.26 -1.35 -5.06
C THR A 176 -2.74 -1.05 -4.87
N GLN A 177 -3.50 -0.90 -5.96
CA GLN A 177 -4.95 -0.73 -5.89
C GLN A 177 -5.63 -2.04 -5.49
N PHE A 178 -5.11 -3.15 -5.96
CA PHE A 178 -5.61 -4.49 -5.66
C PHE A 178 -5.25 -4.97 -4.24
N HIS A 179 -6.05 -5.93 -3.76
CA HIS A 179 -5.94 -6.56 -2.45
C HIS A 179 -5.05 -7.81 -2.50
N PHE A 180 -3.73 -7.63 -2.62
CA PHE A 180 -2.84 -8.78 -2.67
C PHE A 180 -2.82 -9.59 -1.37
N GLU A 181 -3.15 -9.00 -0.22
CA GLU A 181 -3.29 -9.72 1.06
C GLU A 181 -4.39 -10.81 1.03
N ARG A 182 -5.19 -10.84 -0.04
CA ARG A 182 -6.22 -11.85 -0.31
C ARG A 182 -5.93 -12.68 -1.57
N SER A 183 -4.79 -12.48 -2.22
CA SER A 183 -4.44 -13.07 -3.52
C SER A 183 -3.51 -14.28 -3.39
N GLY A 184 -3.53 -14.98 -2.25
CA GLY A 184 -2.79 -16.23 -2.02
C GLY A 184 -1.27 -16.09 -2.28
N GLU A 185 -0.70 -17.04 -3.02
CA GLU A 185 0.74 -17.07 -3.30
C GLU A 185 1.28 -15.81 -3.98
N ILE A 186 0.49 -15.15 -4.82
CA ILE A 186 0.86 -13.87 -5.43
C ILE A 186 1.06 -12.81 -4.34
N GLY A 187 0.16 -12.76 -3.38
CA GLY A 187 0.26 -11.84 -2.25
C GLY A 187 1.47 -12.11 -1.36
N GLU A 188 1.76 -13.36 -1.09
CA GLU A 188 2.95 -13.77 -0.33
C GLU A 188 4.24 -13.37 -1.05
N ARG A 189 4.32 -13.54 -2.37
CA ARG A 189 5.48 -13.12 -3.18
C ARG A 189 5.66 -11.60 -3.18
N ILE A 190 4.59 -10.82 -3.33
CA ILE A 190 4.63 -9.35 -3.28
C ILE A 190 5.15 -8.90 -1.91
N MET A 191 4.63 -9.46 -0.82
CA MET A 191 5.08 -9.12 0.53
C MET A 191 6.53 -9.55 0.77
N ALA A 192 6.93 -10.75 0.33
CA ALA A 192 8.32 -11.20 0.40
C ALA A 192 9.27 -10.25 -0.35
N ASN A 193 8.87 -9.80 -1.54
CA ASN A 193 9.63 -8.82 -2.32
C ASN A 193 9.72 -7.47 -1.60
N PHE A 194 8.64 -6.98 -1.01
CA PHE A 194 8.66 -5.76 -0.21
C PHE A 194 9.70 -5.84 0.91
N TYR A 195 9.69 -6.92 1.70
CA TYR A 195 10.67 -7.07 2.78
C TYR A 195 12.10 -7.30 2.28
N ASN A 196 12.30 -8.14 1.27
CA ASN A 196 13.64 -8.49 0.83
C ASN A 196 14.30 -7.40 -0.02
N ASN A 197 13.54 -6.73 -0.88
CA ASN A 197 14.08 -5.78 -1.86
C ASN A 197 13.90 -4.31 -1.46
N VAL A 198 12.98 -3.99 -0.53
CA VAL A 198 12.74 -2.62 -0.08
C VAL A 198 13.17 -2.44 1.37
N VAL A 199 12.55 -3.16 2.32
CA VAL A 199 12.83 -2.96 3.76
C VAL A 199 14.27 -3.27 4.09
N LYS A 200 14.78 -4.46 3.73
CA LYS A 200 16.17 -4.85 4.04
C LYS A 200 17.22 -3.99 3.33
N LYS A 201 16.91 -3.43 2.15
CA LYS A 201 17.82 -2.49 1.47
C LYS A 201 17.90 -1.15 2.23
N HIS A 202 16.78 -0.70 2.78
CA HIS A 202 16.71 0.56 3.52
C HIS A 202 17.42 0.50 4.88
N LEU A 203 17.52 -0.69 5.49
CA LEU A 203 18.21 -0.93 6.76
C LEU A 203 19.72 -1.09 6.64
N ARG A 204 20.26 -1.16 5.42
CA ARG A 204 21.70 -1.27 5.13
C ARG A 204 22.32 0.10 4.97
#